data_99cc5bea1b3743adcdd6c33cb0bd2d0a
#
_entry.id   99cc5bea1b3743adcdd6c33cb0bd2d0a
#
_cell.length_a   1.000
_cell.length_b   1.000
_cell.length_c   1.000
_cell.angle_alpha   90.00
_cell.angle_beta   90.00
_cell.angle_gamma   90.00
#
_symmetry.space_group_name_H-M   'P 1'
#
loop_
_entity.id
_entity.type
_entity.pdbx_description
1 polymer ?
#
loop_
_entity_poly.entity_id
_entity_poly.type
_entity_poly.pdbx_seq_one_letter_code
_entity_poly.pdbx_strand_id
1 'polypeptide(L)'
;VPRLVFSGLDVGRIRFAIMPFQEVLKAARGLGLRHPPPGLAGWRHSVRPLLPAAARPVLALCGAHPRHLPDFLTPQPPARPWSFEDELSAALDDPAAPVMADTVAFADVLRSTVPVVDDLIQHPDEGRRILERSFVALHRAVLAADWPRMQAQLAADVSYRARLAARHGVAAMLDTLCPQFVRWRYPYLEFAGPPAADHALDGRGLVLVPSMFLTDGVHRQLNDRQQPMLFYPARTAAEFWRDGARFAGPDGRLAGPLGVHRAVLLRTLAARPGLGTGEVAAALGVAPSTASAHVARLRRDGLVMTVRSARNARHELTPLGWQLLDANIA
;
A
#
# COMPACT_ATOMS: atom_id res chain seq x y z
N VAL A 1 -20.43 21.19 -0.51
CA VAL A 1 -19.76 20.14 0.26
C VAL A 1 -20.49 18.82 -0.05
N PRO A 2 -19.83 17.79 -0.59
CA PRO A 2 -20.45 16.46 -0.80
C PRO A 2 -20.86 15.86 0.56
N ARG A 3 -22.01 15.16 0.61
CA ARG A 3 -22.53 14.59 1.86
C ARG A 3 -23.07 13.18 1.64
N LEU A 4 -22.89 12.32 2.64
CA LEU A 4 -23.68 11.09 2.80
C LEU A 4 -24.80 11.39 3.80
N VAL A 5 -26.04 11.00 3.44
CA VAL A 5 -27.22 11.22 4.27
C VAL A 5 -27.56 9.90 4.98
N PHE A 6 -27.55 9.94 6.30
CA PHE A 6 -27.80 8.78 7.17
C PHE A 6 -29.22 8.81 7.72
N SER A 7 -29.86 7.68 7.70
CA SER A 7 -30.99 7.35 8.57
C SER A 7 -30.51 6.75 9.90
N GLY A 8 -31.39 6.60 10.88
CA GLY A 8 -31.06 5.89 12.11
C GLY A 8 -30.67 4.43 11.86
N LEU A 9 -31.24 3.80 10.84
CA LEU A 9 -30.91 2.42 10.45
C LEU A 9 -29.49 2.32 9.89
N ASP A 10 -29.03 3.34 9.13
CA ASP A 10 -27.67 3.37 8.57
C ASP A 10 -26.61 3.43 9.66
N VAL A 11 -26.85 4.22 10.72
CA VAL A 11 -25.94 4.30 11.87
C VAL A 11 -25.75 2.94 12.52
N GLY A 12 -26.82 2.15 12.66
CA GLY A 12 -26.77 0.79 13.21
C GLY A 12 -26.10 -0.24 12.29
N ARG A 13 -25.92 0.09 11.02
CA ARG A 13 -25.30 -0.79 10.00
C ARG A 13 -23.90 -0.35 9.58
N ILE A 14 -23.26 0.53 10.35
CA ILE A 14 -21.84 0.85 10.16
C ILE A 14 -21.01 -0.35 10.59
N ARG A 15 -20.07 -0.75 9.75
CA ARG A 15 -19.12 -1.82 10.06
C ARG A 15 -17.73 -1.52 9.50
N PHE A 16 -16.73 -2.22 10.00
CA PHE A 16 -15.36 -2.13 9.50
C PHE A 16 -15.01 -3.34 8.63
N ALA A 17 -14.13 -3.11 7.65
CA ALA A 17 -13.50 -4.17 6.86
C ALA A 17 -12.02 -3.84 6.63
N ILE A 18 -11.17 -4.87 6.62
CA ILE A 18 -9.79 -4.78 6.16
C ILE A 18 -9.74 -5.45 4.79
N MET A 19 -9.25 -4.74 3.78
CA MET A 19 -9.32 -5.12 2.38
C MET A 19 -7.91 -5.17 1.77
N PRO A 20 -7.23 -6.34 1.79
CA PRO A 20 -5.85 -6.47 1.34
C PRO A 20 -5.66 -6.15 -0.15
N PHE A 21 -6.58 -6.53 -1.03
CA PHE A 21 -6.51 -6.20 -2.45
C PHE A 21 -6.65 -4.68 -2.68
N GLN A 22 -7.49 -4.00 -1.90
CA GLN A 22 -7.61 -2.55 -1.97
C GLN A 22 -6.32 -1.83 -1.57
N GLU A 23 -5.52 -2.40 -0.68
CA GLU A 23 -4.19 -1.85 -0.37
C GLU A 23 -3.24 -1.99 -1.57
N VAL A 24 -3.32 -3.10 -2.34
CA VAL A 24 -2.55 -3.25 -3.59
C VAL A 24 -2.97 -2.21 -4.63
N LEU A 25 -4.27 -1.96 -4.80
CA LEU A 25 -4.78 -0.93 -5.70
C LEU A 25 -4.29 0.47 -5.33
N LYS A 26 -4.33 0.81 -4.03
CA LYS A 26 -3.84 2.11 -3.55
C LYS A 26 -2.33 2.23 -3.66
N ALA A 27 -1.59 1.14 -3.42
CA ALA A 27 -0.15 1.07 -3.67
C ALA A 27 0.17 1.32 -5.15
N ALA A 28 -0.54 0.65 -6.08
CA ALA A 28 -0.38 0.85 -7.52
C ALA A 28 -0.61 2.32 -7.92
N ARG A 29 -1.68 2.95 -7.39
CA ARG A 29 -1.93 4.38 -7.62
C ARG A 29 -0.80 5.25 -7.08
N GLY A 30 -0.34 5.00 -5.85
CA GLY A 30 0.77 5.71 -5.23
C GLY A 30 2.05 5.64 -6.05
N LEU A 31 2.32 4.50 -6.69
CA LEU A 31 3.46 4.32 -7.60
C LEU A 31 3.34 5.17 -8.87
N GLY A 32 2.12 5.39 -9.38
CA GLY A 32 1.82 6.19 -10.57
C GLY A 32 1.82 7.71 -10.33
N LEU A 33 1.70 8.18 -9.10
CA LEU A 33 1.63 9.62 -8.80
C LEU A 33 2.92 10.35 -9.19
N ARG A 34 2.79 11.53 -9.81
CA ARG A 34 3.95 12.40 -10.08
C ARG A 34 4.60 12.90 -8.80
N HIS A 35 3.78 13.31 -7.84
CA HIS A 35 4.21 13.82 -6.54
C HIS A 35 3.55 12.96 -5.46
N PRO A 36 4.22 11.91 -4.97
CA PRO A 36 3.67 11.10 -3.89
C PRO A 36 3.65 11.93 -2.61
N PRO A 37 2.69 11.67 -1.71
CA PRO A 37 2.72 12.23 -0.37
C PRO A 37 4.08 11.97 0.30
N PRO A 38 4.61 12.93 1.10
CA PRO A 38 5.95 12.81 1.69
C PRO A 38 6.17 11.50 2.44
N GLY A 39 5.16 10.99 3.13
CA GLY A 39 5.23 9.70 3.83
C GLY A 39 5.46 8.50 2.91
N LEU A 40 4.94 8.51 1.68
CA LEU A 40 5.07 7.40 0.71
C LEU A 40 6.33 7.49 -0.17
N ALA A 41 7.06 8.60 -0.16
CA ALA A 41 8.19 8.80 -1.04
C ALA A 41 9.32 7.77 -0.82
N GLY A 42 9.63 7.48 0.45
CA GLY A 42 10.63 6.47 0.83
C GLY A 42 10.23 5.06 0.41
N TRP A 43 9.00 4.66 0.71
CA TRP A 43 8.44 3.38 0.26
C TRP A 43 8.50 3.24 -1.26
N ARG A 44 8.01 4.23 -1.99
CA ARG A 44 8.01 4.22 -3.46
C ARG A 44 9.43 4.07 -4.03
N HIS A 45 10.41 4.74 -3.44
CA HIS A 45 11.82 4.62 -3.86
C HIS A 45 12.33 3.19 -3.67
N SER A 46 12.00 2.55 -2.55
CA SER A 46 12.46 1.19 -2.22
C SER A 46 11.80 0.10 -3.07
N VAL A 47 10.49 0.25 -3.42
CA VAL A 47 9.77 -0.79 -4.16
C VAL A 47 9.90 -0.67 -5.69
N ARG A 48 10.17 0.52 -6.23
CA ARG A 48 10.28 0.72 -7.69
C ARG A 48 11.27 -0.24 -8.39
N PRO A 49 12.48 -0.47 -7.86
CA PRO A 49 13.41 -1.43 -8.46
C PRO A 49 12.93 -2.89 -8.42
N LEU A 50 11.97 -3.20 -7.55
CA LEU A 50 11.45 -4.56 -7.34
C LEU A 50 10.24 -4.87 -8.25
N LEU A 51 9.72 -3.87 -8.97
CA LEU A 51 8.51 -4.03 -9.78
C LEU A 51 8.77 -4.96 -10.97
N PRO A 52 8.09 -6.11 -11.04
CA PRO A 52 8.25 -7.02 -12.16
C PRO A 52 7.53 -6.49 -13.40
N ALA A 53 7.99 -6.89 -14.59
CA ALA A 53 7.34 -6.53 -15.85
C ALA A 53 5.86 -6.96 -15.89
N ALA A 54 5.52 -8.08 -15.25
CA ALA A 54 4.16 -8.58 -15.13
C ALA A 54 3.20 -7.64 -14.40
N ALA A 55 3.68 -6.70 -13.56
CA ALA A 55 2.85 -5.71 -12.87
C ALA A 55 2.46 -4.51 -13.77
N ARG A 56 3.05 -4.35 -14.94
CA ARG A 56 2.81 -3.20 -15.83
C ARG A 56 1.33 -2.98 -16.20
N PRO A 57 0.52 -4.00 -16.54
CA PRO A 57 -0.89 -3.81 -16.88
C PRO A 57 -1.68 -3.12 -15.76
N VAL A 58 -1.52 -3.58 -14.52
CA VAL A 58 -2.19 -2.99 -13.35
C VAL A 58 -1.67 -1.58 -13.06
N LEU A 59 -0.37 -1.34 -13.18
CA LEU A 59 0.20 0.00 -12.99
C LEU A 59 -0.33 0.98 -14.04
N ALA A 60 -0.49 0.53 -15.30
CA ALA A 60 -1.09 1.33 -16.36
C ALA A 60 -2.57 1.62 -16.07
N LEU A 61 -3.36 0.59 -15.69
CA LEU A 61 -4.76 0.73 -15.32
C LEU A 61 -4.96 1.71 -14.16
N CYS A 62 -4.22 1.53 -13.06
CA CYS A 62 -4.32 2.38 -11.87
C CYS A 62 -3.82 3.80 -12.09
N GLY A 63 -2.92 4.01 -13.04
CA GLY A 63 -2.39 5.32 -13.44
C GLY A 63 -3.18 6.04 -14.52
N ALA A 64 -4.11 5.37 -15.19
CA ALA A 64 -4.83 5.88 -16.36
C ALA A 64 -5.74 7.07 -16.05
N HIS A 65 -6.36 7.08 -14.88
CA HIS A 65 -7.21 8.17 -14.44
C HIS A 65 -6.97 8.56 -12.97
N PRO A 66 -6.86 9.87 -12.62
CA PRO A 66 -6.45 10.29 -11.28
C PRO A 66 -7.51 10.00 -10.19
N ARG A 67 -8.77 9.86 -10.55
CA ARG A 67 -9.90 9.74 -9.59
C ARG A 67 -10.78 8.53 -9.80
N HIS A 68 -10.76 7.91 -10.98
CA HIS A 68 -11.62 6.77 -11.30
C HIS A 68 -10.83 5.49 -11.45
N LEU A 69 -11.44 4.40 -11.05
CA LEU A 69 -11.10 3.01 -11.35
C LEU A 69 -12.41 2.29 -11.67
N PRO A 70 -12.38 1.20 -12.42
CA PRO A 70 -13.58 0.39 -12.61
C PRO A 70 -14.14 -0.09 -11.27
N ASP A 71 -15.47 -0.02 -11.12
CA ASP A 71 -16.16 -0.32 -9.86
C ASP A 71 -16.01 -1.78 -9.44
N PHE A 72 -15.92 -2.71 -10.39
CA PHE A 72 -15.72 -4.14 -10.13
C PHE A 72 -14.43 -4.43 -9.31
N LEU A 73 -13.42 -3.56 -9.41
CA LEU A 73 -12.21 -3.68 -8.60
C LEU A 73 -12.42 -3.38 -7.10
N THR A 74 -13.64 -3.04 -6.70
CA THR A 74 -13.99 -2.80 -5.30
C THR A 74 -15.15 -3.70 -4.89
N PRO A 75 -14.91 -5.02 -4.74
CA PRO A 75 -15.94 -5.98 -4.37
C PRO A 75 -16.48 -5.72 -2.96
N GLN A 76 -17.72 -6.16 -2.72
CA GLN A 76 -18.37 -6.03 -1.41
C GLN A 76 -17.69 -6.94 -0.39
N PRO A 77 -17.07 -6.40 0.70
CA PRO A 77 -16.43 -7.25 1.68
C PRO A 77 -17.47 -8.05 2.47
N PRO A 78 -17.22 -9.36 2.69
CA PRO A 78 -18.05 -10.18 3.56
C PRO A 78 -17.94 -9.74 5.03
N ALA A 79 -18.78 -10.31 5.90
CA ALA A 79 -18.69 -10.04 7.34
C ALA A 79 -17.46 -10.69 8.01
N ARG A 80 -16.90 -11.76 7.39
CA ARG A 80 -15.68 -12.43 7.84
C ARG A 80 -14.43 -11.80 7.24
N PRO A 81 -13.26 -11.89 7.88
CA PRO A 81 -11.99 -11.56 7.22
C PRO A 81 -11.80 -12.42 5.98
N TRP A 82 -11.18 -11.84 4.94
CA TRP A 82 -10.81 -12.53 3.72
C TRP A 82 -9.34 -12.26 3.36
N SER A 83 -8.79 -13.09 2.47
CA SER A 83 -7.43 -12.95 1.98
C SER A 83 -7.37 -12.01 0.78
N PHE A 84 -6.14 -11.71 0.34
CA PHE A 84 -5.92 -11.02 -0.92
C PHE A 84 -6.50 -11.79 -2.10
N GLU A 85 -6.32 -13.11 -2.10
CA GLU A 85 -6.79 -14.02 -3.15
C GLU A 85 -8.32 -14.08 -3.19
N ASP A 86 -9.00 -14.19 -2.02
CA ASP A 86 -10.46 -14.16 -1.94
C ASP A 86 -11.03 -12.85 -2.52
N GLU A 87 -10.42 -11.71 -2.17
CA GLU A 87 -10.86 -10.39 -2.61
C GLU A 87 -10.60 -10.18 -4.11
N LEU A 88 -9.45 -10.63 -4.61
CA LEU A 88 -9.11 -10.57 -6.03
C LEU A 88 -10.07 -11.44 -6.86
N SER A 89 -10.35 -12.67 -6.41
CA SER A 89 -11.33 -13.55 -7.06
C SER A 89 -12.73 -12.91 -7.08
N ALA A 90 -13.19 -12.36 -5.96
CA ALA A 90 -14.48 -11.66 -5.91
C ALA A 90 -14.52 -10.44 -6.85
N ALA A 91 -13.40 -9.75 -7.06
CA ALA A 91 -13.33 -8.63 -7.99
C ALA A 91 -13.38 -9.07 -9.46
N LEU A 92 -12.73 -10.19 -9.82
CA LEU A 92 -12.57 -10.60 -11.21
C LEU A 92 -13.57 -11.66 -11.68
N ASP A 93 -14.03 -12.54 -10.76
CA ASP A 93 -14.80 -13.75 -11.11
C ASP A 93 -16.23 -13.74 -10.57
N ASP A 94 -16.62 -12.74 -9.79
CA ASP A 94 -18.00 -12.64 -9.29
C ASP A 94 -18.96 -12.43 -10.48
N PRO A 95 -19.87 -13.38 -10.74
CA PRO A 95 -20.85 -13.26 -11.82
C PRO A 95 -21.83 -12.09 -11.60
N ALA A 96 -21.97 -11.60 -10.38
CA ALA A 96 -22.73 -10.40 -10.05
C ALA A 96 -21.94 -9.11 -10.32
N ALA A 97 -20.61 -9.19 -10.46
CA ALA A 97 -19.80 -8.04 -10.80
C ALA A 97 -19.96 -7.69 -12.28
N PRO A 98 -20.41 -6.50 -12.62
CA PRO A 98 -20.63 -6.09 -14.02
C PRO A 98 -19.31 -5.66 -14.67
N VAL A 99 -18.31 -6.54 -14.69
CA VAL A 99 -16.93 -6.25 -15.14
C VAL A 99 -16.94 -5.57 -16.52
N MET A 100 -17.72 -6.08 -17.45
CA MET A 100 -17.81 -5.50 -18.80
C MET A 100 -18.40 -4.09 -18.78
N ALA A 101 -19.54 -3.90 -18.11
CA ALA A 101 -20.22 -2.59 -18.07
C ALA A 101 -19.34 -1.53 -17.36
N ASP A 102 -18.71 -1.90 -16.26
CA ASP A 102 -17.81 -1.03 -15.52
C ASP A 102 -16.52 -0.72 -16.32
N THR A 103 -16.02 -1.70 -17.08
CA THR A 103 -14.85 -1.50 -17.97
C THR A 103 -15.16 -0.54 -19.10
N VAL A 104 -16.32 -0.68 -19.75
CA VAL A 104 -16.77 0.24 -20.80
C VAL A 104 -16.96 1.65 -20.25
N ALA A 105 -17.67 1.79 -19.12
CA ALA A 105 -17.86 3.09 -18.48
C ALA A 105 -16.51 3.74 -18.05
N PHE A 106 -15.54 2.93 -17.65
CA PHE A 106 -14.20 3.42 -17.37
C PHE A 106 -13.46 3.85 -18.64
N ALA A 107 -13.56 3.08 -19.71
CA ALA A 107 -12.94 3.42 -21.01
C ALA A 107 -13.42 4.78 -21.53
N ASP A 108 -14.71 5.09 -21.35
CA ASP A 108 -15.31 6.36 -21.79
C ASP A 108 -14.73 7.60 -21.09
N VAL A 109 -14.18 7.44 -19.89
CA VAL A 109 -13.55 8.56 -19.15
C VAL A 109 -12.04 8.64 -19.34
N LEU A 110 -11.43 7.70 -20.04
CA LEU A 110 -9.99 7.71 -20.33
C LEU A 110 -9.64 8.70 -21.43
N ARG A 111 -8.48 9.33 -21.28
CA ARG A 111 -7.92 10.24 -22.29
C ARG A 111 -7.01 9.53 -23.31
N SER A 112 -6.62 8.31 -23.02
CA SER A 112 -5.72 7.48 -23.83
C SER A 112 -6.07 6.02 -23.63
N THR A 113 -5.78 5.20 -24.63
CA THR A 113 -5.96 3.74 -24.57
C THR A 113 -5.07 3.11 -23.52
N VAL A 114 -5.60 2.13 -22.83
CA VAL A 114 -4.90 1.30 -21.85
C VAL A 114 -5.07 -0.15 -22.30
N PRO A 115 -4.03 -0.83 -22.80
CA PRO A 115 -4.15 -2.13 -23.45
C PRO A 115 -4.99 -3.14 -22.68
N VAL A 116 -4.82 -3.26 -21.36
CA VAL A 116 -5.60 -4.21 -20.56
C VAL A 116 -7.10 -3.84 -20.46
N VAL A 117 -7.46 -2.59 -20.68
CA VAL A 117 -8.89 -2.17 -20.78
C VAL A 117 -9.47 -2.63 -22.10
N ASP A 118 -8.71 -2.48 -23.19
CA ASP A 118 -9.09 -2.98 -24.51
C ASP A 118 -9.20 -4.51 -24.51
N ASP A 119 -8.24 -5.22 -23.86
CA ASP A 119 -8.30 -6.67 -23.69
C ASP A 119 -9.55 -7.11 -22.90
N LEU A 120 -9.91 -6.42 -21.82
CA LEU A 120 -11.13 -6.72 -21.05
C LEU A 120 -12.41 -6.56 -21.86
N ILE A 121 -12.44 -5.61 -22.81
CA ILE A 121 -13.60 -5.38 -23.67
C ILE A 121 -13.66 -6.39 -24.81
N GLN A 122 -12.54 -6.64 -25.48
CA GLN A 122 -12.50 -7.47 -26.69
C GLN A 122 -12.33 -8.95 -26.39
N HIS A 123 -11.57 -9.28 -25.35
CA HIS A 123 -11.20 -10.64 -24.93
C HIS A 123 -11.32 -10.80 -23.41
N PRO A 124 -12.55 -10.77 -22.82
CA PRO A 124 -12.76 -10.66 -21.37
C PRO A 124 -11.99 -11.69 -20.53
N ASP A 125 -11.95 -12.94 -20.97
CA ASP A 125 -11.25 -14.01 -20.23
C ASP A 125 -9.73 -13.82 -20.23
N GLU A 126 -9.16 -13.33 -21.33
CA GLU A 126 -7.72 -13.03 -21.39
C GLU A 126 -7.40 -11.76 -20.59
N GLY A 127 -8.21 -10.72 -20.72
CA GLY A 127 -8.08 -9.49 -19.93
C GLY A 127 -8.11 -9.76 -18.42
N ARG A 128 -9.04 -10.61 -17.95
CA ARG A 128 -9.10 -11.05 -16.55
C ARG A 128 -7.83 -11.78 -16.13
N ARG A 129 -7.35 -12.75 -16.92
CA ARG A 129 -6.11 -13.49 -16.65
C ARG A 129 -4.88 -12.57 -16.61
N ILE A 130 -4.81 -11.56 -17.46
CA ILE A 130 -3.76 -10.54 -17.45
C ILE A 130 -3.82 -9.74 -16.15
N LEU A 131 -5.01 -9.28 -15.74
CA LEU A 131 -5.18 -8.54 -14.48
C LEU A 131 -4.82 -9.40 -13.27
N GLU A 132 -5.32 -10.62 -13.19
CA GLU A 132 -5.03 -11.54 -12.08
C GLU A 132 -3.52 -11.74 -11.91
N ARG A 133 -2.82 -12.14 -12.97
CA ARG A 133 -1.37 -12.31 -12.96
C ARG A 133 -0.64 -11.03 -12.56
N SER A 134 -1.14 -9.89 -13.05
CA SER A 134 -0.53 -8.59 -12.78
C SER A 134 -0.71 -8.14 -11.33
N PHE A 135 -1.90 -8.34 -10.76
CA PHE A 135 -2.17 -8.06 -9.34
C PHE A 135 -1.38 -8.98 -8.40
N VAL A 136 -1.33 -10.27 -8.70
CA VAL A 136 -0.53 -11.24 -7.91
C VAL A 136 0.96 -10.87 -7.95
N ALA A 137 1.48 -10.50 -9.12
CA ALA A 137 2.87 -10.09 -9.27
C ALA A 137 3.16 -8.80 -8.48
N LEU A 138 2.26 -7.82 -8.52
CA LEU A 138 2.38 -6.58 -7.78
C LEU A 138 2.29 -6.83 -6.27
N HIS A 139 1.28 -7.59 -5.81
CA HIS A 139 1.13 -7.95 -4.40
C HIS A 139 2.41 -8.55 -3.82
N ARG A 140 2.96 -9.56 -4.51
CA ARG A 140 4.20 -10.23 -4.09
C ARG A 140 5.39 -9.28 -4.01
N ALA A 141 5.48 -8.34 -4.95
CA ALA A 141 6.60 -7.40 -5.03
C ALA A 141 6.53 -6.29 -3.99
N VAL A 142 5.33 -5.82 -3.61
CA VAL A 142 5.20 -4.56 -2.85
C VAL A 142 4.54 -4.70 -1.48
N LEU A 143 3.75 -5.76 -1.23
CA LEU A 143 2.98 -5.90 0.01
C LEU A 143 3.22 -7.20 0.77
N ALA A 144 3.38 -8.33 0.09
CA ALA A 144 3.31 -9.65 0.72
C ALA A 144 4.23 -9.79 1.94
N ALA A 145 5.46 -9.28 1.85
CA ALA A 145 6.44 -9.35 2.94
C ALA A 145 6.05 -8.50 4.16
N ASP A 146 5.41 -7.35 3.94
CA ASP A 146 5.04 -6.41 5.00
C ASP A 146 3.57 -6.54 5.42
N TRP A 147 2.79 -7.34 4.71
CA TRP A 147 1.36 -7.49 4.94
C TRP A 147 1.00 -7.85 6.39
N PRO A 148 1.65 -8.81 7.06
CA PRO A 148 1.31 -9.14 8.45
C PRO A 148 1.42 -7.94 9.39
N ARG A 149 2.40 -7.07 9.16
CA ARG A 149 2.60 -5.85 9.95
C ARG A 149 1.58 -4.78 9.61
N MET A 150 1.29 -4.60 8.32
CA MET A 150 0.25 -3.67 7.86
C MET A 150 -1.12 -4.10 8.40
N GLN A 151 -1.45 -5.37 8.29
CA GLN A 151 -2.70 -5.94 8.82
C GLN A 151 -2.84 -5.71 10.33
N ALA A 152 -1.76 -5.90 11.09
CA ALA A 152 -1.77 -5.62 12.54
C ALA A 152 -2.06 -4.14 12.84
N GLN A 153 -1.51 -3.20 12.06
CA GLN A 153 -1.79 -1.77 12.21
C GLN A 153 -3.24 -1.42 11.83
N LEU A 154 -3.75 -1.99 10.73
CA LEU A 154 -5.13 -1.80 10.32
C LEU A 154 -6.10 -2.36 11.37
N ALA A 155 -5.83 -3.55 11.92
CA ALA A 155 -6.62 -4.15 12.98
C ALA A 155 -6.57 -3.33 14.29
N ALA A 156 -5.43 -2.75 14.62
CA ALA A 156 -5.29 -1.84 15.76
C ALA A 156 -6.11 -0.55 15.58
N ASP A 157 -6.15 0.02 14.36
CA ASP A 157 -7.00 1.17 14.04
C ASP A 157 -8.49 0.83 14.20
N VAL A 158 -8.95 -0.28 13.63
CA VAL A 158 -10.33 -0.76 13.78
C VAL A 158 -10.68 -0.94 15.25
N SER A 159 -9.82 -1.60 16.02
CA SER A 159 -10.03 -1.83 17.46
C SER A 159 -10.10 -0.53 18.26
N TYR A 160 -9.27 0.45 17.92
CA TYR A 160 -9.32 1.78 18.53
C TYR A 160 -10.67 2.46 18.26
N ARG A 161 -11.14 2.47 17.00
CA ARG A 161 -12.39 3.13 16.62
C ARG A 161 -13.62 2.42 17.17
N ALA A 162 -13.60 1.09 17.22
CA ALA A 162 -14.65 0.32 17.85
C ALA A 162 -14.79 0.65 19.36
N ARG A 163 -13.65 0.75 20.07
CA ARG A 163 -13.67 1.19 21.49
C ARG A 163 -14.14 2.65 21.64
N LEU A 164 -13.78 3.52 20.72
CA LEU A 164 -14.21 4.92 20.74
C LEU A 164 -15.73 5.00 20.54
N ALA A 165 -16.26 4.27 19.56
CA ALA A 165 -17.71 4.18 19.32
C ALA A 165 -18.47 3.63 20.53
N ALA A 166 -17.93 2.59 21.17
CA ALA A 166 -18.53 1.99 22.35
C ALA A 166 -18.54 2.93 23.59
N ARG A 167 -17.52 3.77 23.74
CA ARG A 167 -17.39 4.68 24.90
C ARG A 167 -18.07 6.05 24.68
N HIS A 168 -17.97 6.58 23.47
CA HIS A 168 -18.36 7.97 23.19
C HIS A 168 -19.39 8.10 22.07
N GLY A 169 -19.89 6.97 21.56
CA GLY A 169 -20.87 6.94 20.48
C GLY A 169 -20.24 6.99 19.08
N VAL A 170 -21.05 6.59 18.10
CA VAL A 170 -20.66 6.53 16.69
C VAL A 170 -20.28 7.90 16.14
N ALA A 171 -20.95 8.97 16.56
CA ALA A 171 -20.66 10.33 16.15
C ALA A 171 -19.20 10.73 16.43
N ALA A 172 -18.74 10.51 17.66
CA ALA A 172 -17.37 10.79 18.07
C ALA A 172 -16.34 9.93 17.28
N MET A 173 -16.68 8.70 16.95
CA MET A 173 -15.84 7.84 16.13
C MET A 173 -15.74 8.37 14.69
N LEU A 174 -16.85 8.76 14.07
CA LEU A 174 -16.87 9.26 12.69
C LEU A 174 -16.04 10.55 12.54
N ASP A 175 -16.06 11.46 13.51
CA ASP A 175 -15.25 12.67 13.50
C ASP A 175 -13.74 12.41 13.57
N THR A 176 -13.32 11.20 13.97
CA THR A 176 -11.90 10.84 14.03
C THR A 176 -11.37 10.20 12.74
N LEU A 177 -12.21 9.86 11.75
CA LEU A 177 -11.79 9.14 10.55
C LEU A 177 -10.72 9.89 9.76
N CYS A 178 -10.98 11.15 9.47
CA CYS A 178 -10.05 12.08 8.82
C CYS A 178 -10.49 13.52 9.08
N PRO A 179 -10.16 14.13 10.25
CA PRO A 179 -10.77 15.37 10.71
C PRO A 179 -10.59 16.57 9.77
N GLN A 180 -9.58 16.51 8.87
CA GLN A 180 -9.33 17.56 7.87
C GLN A 180 -10.29 17.47 6.67
N PHE A 181 -10.85 16.28 6.39
CA PHE A 181 -11.66 16.02 5.21
C PHE A 181 -13.06 15.51 5.52
N VAL A 182 -13.32 15.00 6.73
CA VAL A 182 -14.58 14.39 7.13
C VAL A 182 -15.10 15.03 8.40
N ARG A 183 -16.39 15.36 8.42
CA ARG A 183 -17.07 15.92 9.60
C ARG A 183 -18.46 15.32 9.73
N TRP A 184 -18.78 14.85 10.93
CA TRP A 184 -20.11 14.36 11.23
C TRP A 184 -21.03 15.48 11.73
N ARG A 185 -22.18 15.63 11.09
CA ARG A 185 -23.27 16.51 11.53
C ARG A 185 -24.60 15.85 11.20
N TYR A 186 -25.11 15.06 12.15
CA TYR A 186 -26.34 14.29 11.91
C TYR A 186 -27.40 15.11 11.16
N PRO A 187 -28.03 14.59 10.12
CA PRO A 187 -27.86 13.24 9.54
C PRO A 187 -26.73 13.16 8.48
N TYR A 188 -25.82 14.09 8.42
CA TYR A 188 -24.83 14.22 7.33
C TYR A 188 -23.42 13.81 7.78
N LEU A 189 -22.77 13.02 6.94
CA LEU A 189 -21.31 12.91 6.91
C LEU A 189 -20.80 13.79 5.76
N GLU A 190 -20.21 14.91 6.11
CA GLU A 190 -19.73 15.94 5.17
C GLU A 190 -18.27 15.67 4.77
N PHE A 191 -17.95 15.96 3.51
CA PHE A 191 -16.59 15.78 2.99
C PHE A 191 -16.05 17.08 2.43
N ALA A 192 -14.80 17.43 2.76
CA ALA A 192 -14.13 18.56 2.12
C ALA A 192 -14.03 18.34 0.60
N GLY A 193 -14.38 19.34 -0.19
CA GLY A 193 -14.32 19.28 -1.65
C GLY A 193 -15.35 20.17 -2.33
N PRO A 194 -15.33 20.20 -3.67
CA PRO A 194 -16.30 20.97 -4.44
C PRO A 194 -17.72 20.46 -4.19
N PRO A 195 -18.74 21.31 -4.40
CA PRO A 195 -20.14 20.90 -4.30
C PRO A 195 -20.44 19.68 -5.17
N ALA A 196 -21.18 18.74 -4.62
CA ALA A 196 -21.74 17.59 -5.31
C ALA A 196 -23.10 17.25 -4.71
N ALA A 197 -23.89 16.45 -5.40
CA ALA A 197 -25.17 15.98 -4.91
C ALA A 197 -25.00 15.18 -3.61
N ASP A 198 -25.99 15.27 -2.75
CA ASP A 198 -26.09 14.42 -1.57
C ASP A 198 -26.35 12.97 -2.00
N HIS A 199 -25.77 12.02 -1.29
CA HIS A 199 -25.96 10.60 -1.53
C HIS A 199 -26.62 9.96 -0.31
N ALA A 200 -27.85 9.52 -0.44
CA ALA A 200 -28.56 8.83 0.63
C ALA A 200 -28.05 7.39 0.76
N LEU A 201 -27.88 6.94 1.99
CA LEU A 201 -27.47 5.55 2.25
C LEU A 201 -28.65 4.56 2.20
N ASP A 202 -29.86 5.06 2.33
CA ASP A 202 -31.13 4.32 2.16
C ASP A 202 -31.21 3.03 3.01
N GLY A 203 -30.70 3.08 4.23
CA GLY A 203 -30.67 1.96 5.14
C GLY A 203 -29.60 0.92 4.87
N ARG A 204 -28.74 1.11 3.86
CA ARG A 204 -27.62 0.20 3.53
C ARG A 204 -26.47 0.24 4.54
N GLY A 205 -26.38 1.35 5.32
CA GLY A 205 -25.26 1.61 6.21
C GLY A 205 -23.96 1.98 5.48
N LEU A 206 -22.84 1.89 6.18
CA LEU A 206 -21.53 2.28 5.64
C LEU A 206 -20.44 1.29 6.06
N VAL A 207 -19.64 0.83 5.11
CA VAL A 207 -18.41 0.09 5.40
C VAL A 207 -17.25 1.06 5.54
N LEU A 208 -16.57 1.03 6.68
CA LEU A 208 -15.38 1.83 6.98
C LEU A 208 -14.14 0.98 6.73
N VAL A 209 -13.28 1.42 5.82
CA VAL A 209 -12.09 0.67 5.41
C VAL A 209 -10.84 1.49 5.71
N PRO A 210 -10.06 1.14 6.74
CA PRO A 210 -8.77 1.79 6.99
C PRO A 210 -7.77 1.45 5.89
N SER A 211 -6.91 2.40 5.54
CA SER A 211 -5.86 2.19 4.55
C SER A 211 -4.53 2.77 5.00
N MET A 212 -3.46 2.03 4.73
CA MET A 212 -2.09 2.48 4.96
C MET A 212 -1.59 3.40 3.84
N PHE A 213 -2.17 3.31 2.64
CA PHE A 213 -1.76 4.10 1.47
C PHE A 213 -2.56 5.39 1.26
N LEU A 214 -3.60 5.61 2.02
CA LEU A 214 -4.27 6.91 2.07
C LEU A 214 -3.58 7.78 3.12
N THR A 215 -3.08 8.95 2.73
CA THR A 215 -2.34 9.86 3.62
C THR A 215 -2.94 11.26 3.64
N ASP A 216 -3.75 11.63 2.66
CA ASP A 216 -4.19 13.00 2.39
C ASP A 216 -5.65 13.10 1.94
N GLY A 217 -6.51 12.21 2.39
CA GLY A 217 -7.92 12.27 2.06
C GLY A 217 -8.68 10.99 2.31
N VAL A 218 -9.87 10.92 1.76
CA VAL A 218 -10.74 9.75 1.81
C VAL A 218 -11.19 9.37 0.41
N HIS A 219 -11.41 8.08 0.18
CA HIS A 219 -12.06 7.60 -1.04
C HIS A 219 -13.42 7.03 -0.71
N ARG A 220 -14.37 7.18 -1.60
CA ARG A 220 -15.75 6.70 -1.46
C ARG A 220 -16.09 5.81 -2.63
N GLN A 221 -16.70 4.67 -2.33
CA GLN A 221 -17.38 3.81 -3.29
C GLN A 221 -18.88 3.92 -3.03
N LEU A 222 -19.61 4.51 -3.96
CA LEU A 222 -21.01 4.93 -3.77
C LEU A 222 -21.91 4.45 -4.93
N ASN A 223 -21.69 3.22 -5.42
CA ASN A 223 -22.62 2.66 -6.39
C ASN A 223 -23.89 2.14 -5.70
N ASP A 224 -24.96 1.96 -6.48
CA ASP A 224 -26.26 1.52 -5.94
C ASP A 224 -26.37 0.00 -5.75
N ARG A 225 -25.36 -0.76 -6.20
CA ARG A 225 -25.37 -2.23 -6.21
C ARG A 225 -24.90 -2.85 -4.89
N GLN A 226 -24.14 -2.11 -4.08
CA GLN A 226 -23.54 -2.62 -2.86
C GLN A 226 -23.60 -1.62 -1.72
N GLN A 227 -23.29 -2.09 -0.51
CA GLN A 227 -23.20 -1.20 0.64
C GLN A 227 -22.11 -0.16 0.40
N PRO A 228 -22.39 1.14 0.55
CA PRO A 228 -21.41 2.18 0.40
C PRO A 228 -20.16 1.96 1.24
N MET A 229 -19.00 2.30 0.70
CA MET A 229 -17.71 2.17 1.38
C MET A 229 -16.99 3.49 1.49
N LEU A 230 -16.37 3.73 2.64
CA LEU A 230 -15.50 4.87 2.91
C LEU A 230 -14.12 4.36 3.30
N PHE A 231 -13.16 4.60 2.42
CA PHE A 231 -11.75 4.36 2.70
C PHE A 231 -11.15 5.59 3.36
N TYR A 232 -10.45 5.40 4.46
CA TYR A 232 -9.88 6.49 5.25
C TYR A 232 -8.44 6.16 5.68
N PRO A 233 -7.58 7.17 5.97
CA PRO A 233 -6.22 6.93 6.43
C PRO A 233 -6.21 6.20 7.77
N ALA A 234 -5.52 5.07 7.85
CA ALA A 234 -5.26 4.46 9.15
C ALA A 234 -4.44 5.43 10.02
N ARG A 235 -4.73 5.50 11.30
CA ARG A 235 -4.17 6.48 12.25
C ARG A 235 -2.65 6.49 12.30
N THR A 236 -2.04 5.32 12.13
CA THR A 236 -0.58 5.13 12.16
C THR A 236 0.06 5.14 10.77
N ALA A 237 -0.71 5.34 9.69
CA ALA A 237 -0.20 5.25 8.32
C ALA A 237 1.01 6.18 8.07
N ALA A 238 0.89 7.46 8.46
CA ALA A 238 1.98 8.42 8.26
C ALA A 238 3.26 8.10 9.04
N GLU A 239 3.14 7.50 10.24
CA GLU A 239 4.27 7.07 11.06
C GLU A 239 4.90 5.81 10.49
N PHE A 240 4.07 4.85 10.11
CA PHE A 240 4.49 3.61 9.48
C PHE A 240 5.36 3.85 8.25
N TRP A 241 4.98 4.81 7.39
CA TRP A 241 5.74 5.14 6.19
C TRP A 241 6.95 6.03 6.45
N ARG A 242 6.93 6.89 7.48
CA ARG A 242 8.11 7.69 7.91
C ARG A 242 9.22 6.82 8.48
N ASP A 243 8.86 5.77 9.19
CA ASP A 243 9.79 4.76 9.66
C ASP A 243 10.37 3.92 8.50
N GLY A 244 10.20 4.38 7.29
CA GLY A 244 10.49 3.86 5.95
C GLY A 244 11.77 3.07 5.69
N ALA A 245 12.52 2.84 6.74
CA ALA A 245 13.63 1.90 6.80
C ALA A 245 13.22 0.41 6.71
N ARG A 246 11.92 0.10 6.53
CA ARG A 246 11.36 -1.23 6.79
C ARG A 246 10.78 -1.95 5.57
N PHE A 247 10.73 -1.29 4.41
CA PHE A 247 10.23 -1.88 3.15
C PHE A 247 11.33 -2.43 2.25
N ALA A 248 12.44 -2.77 2.80
CA ALA A 248 13.45 -3.48 2.06
C ALA A 248 13.24 -4.97 2.31
N GLY A 249 12.62 -5.69 1.40
CA GLY A 249 12.62 -7.16 1.28
C GLY A 249 13.15 -7.95 2.50
N PRO A 250 13.93 -8.99 2.30
CA PRO A 250 14.54 -9.73 3.40
C PRO A 250 15.45 -8.87 4.33
N ASP A 251 15.78 -7.63 3.93
CA ASP A 251 16.57 -6.69 4.74
C ASP A 251 15.79 -6.00 5.88
N GLY A 252 14.46 -6.09 5.90
CA GLY A 252 13.61 -5.35 6.85
C GLY A 252 13.90 -5.65 8.33
N ARG A 253 14.26 -6.88 8.67
CA ARG A 253 14.61 -7.25 10.04
C ARG A 253 15.93 -6.62 10.49
N LEU A 254 16.90 -6.49 9.59
CA LEU A 254 18.19 -5.87 9.84
C LEU A 254 18.15 -4.34 9.78
N ALA A 255 17.27 -3.78 8.94
CA ALA A 255 17.17 -2.34 8.75
C ALA A 255 16.68 -1.60 10.00
N GLY A 256 15.87 -2.25 10.86
CA GLY A 256 15.44 -1.70 12.14
C GLY A 256 16.61 -1.29 13.03
N PRO A 257 17.43 -2.24 13.47
CA PRO A 257 18.55 -1.95 14.37
C PRO A 257 19.75 -1.29 13.69
N LEU A 258 19.99 -1.55 12.41
CA LEU A 258 21.19 -1.06 11.71
C LEU A 258 20.95 0.17 10.82
N GLY A 259 19.72 0.39 10.37
CA GLY A 259 19.37 1.31 9.30
C GLY A 259 19.54 0.68 7.91
N VAL A 260 18.72 1.12 6.94
CA VAL A 260 18.58 0.53 5.59
C VAL A 260 19.91 0.36 4.87
N HIS A 261 20.69 1.43 4.72
CA HIS A 261 21.92 1.39 3.95
C HIS A 261 22.95 0.40 4.53
N ARG A 262 22.98 0.23 5.86
CA ARG A 262 23.89 -0.71 6.51
C ARG A 262 23.40 -2.15 6.40
N ALA A 263 22.09 -2.39 6.43
CA ALA A 263 21.51 -3.70 6.18
C ALA A 263 21.76 -4.14 4.73
N VAL A 264 21.51 -3.25 3.75
CA VAL A 264 21.82 -3.49 2.33
C VAL A 264 23.31 -3.72 2.13
N LEU A 265 24.18 -2.95 2.80
CA LEU A 265 25.64 -3.12 2.74
C LEU A 265 26.06 -4.53 3.22
N LEU A 266 25.55 -5.00 4.36
CA LEU A 266 25.87 -6.34 4.87
C LEU A 266 25.52 -7.43 3.86
N ARG A 267 24.32 -7.38 3.26
CA ARG A 267 23.91 -8.35 2.24
C ARG A 267 24.70 -8.24 0.95
N THR A 268 25.04 -7.01 0.54
CA THR A 268 25.88 -6.80 -0.63
C THR A 268 27.25 -7.44 -0.45
N LEU A 269 27.82 -7.33 0.75
CA LEU A 269 29.08 -7.98 1.08
C LEU A 269 28.95 -9.50 1.23
N ALA A 270 27.78 -10.00 1.66
CA ALA A 270 27.50 -11.45 1.68
C ALA A 270 27.45 -12.03 0.25
N ALA A 271 26.75 -11.35 -0.65
CA ALA A 271 26.61 -11.76 -2.03
C ALA A 271 27.90 -11.58 -2.86
N ARG A 272 28.71 -10.55 -2.51
CA ARG A 272 29.95 -10.20 -3.19
C ARG A 272 31.01 -9.80 -2.17
N PRO A 273 31.74 -10.75 -1.61
CA PRO A 273 32.84 -10.46 -0.66
C PRO A 273 33.98 -9.69 -1.35
N GLY A 274 34.65 -8.86 -0.61
CA GLY A 274 35.86 -8.14 -1.07
C GLY A 274 35.56 -6.92 -1.94
N LEU A 275 34.39 -6.26 -1.81
CA LEU A 275 34.13 -5.01 -2.50
C LEU A 275 34.96 -3.85 -1.94
N GLY A 276 35.43 -2.97 -2.82
CA GLY A 276 36.03 -1.68 -2.46
C GLY A 276 34.97 -0.62 -2.12
N THR A 277 35.40 0.47 -1.48
CA THR A 277 34.49 1.56 -1.03
C THR A 277 33.71 2.17 -2.21
N GLY A 278 34.32 2.31 -3.40
CA GLY A 278 33.66 2.83 -4.61
C GLY A 278 32.56 1.87 -5.12
N GLU A 279 32.83 0.57 -5.12
CA GLU A 279 31.86 -0.46 -5.51
C GLU A 279 30.69 -0.54 -4.52
N VAL A 280 30.97 -0.38 -3.22
CA VAL A 280 29.97 -0.26 -2.17
C VAL A 280 29.09 1.00 -2.39
N ALA A 281 29.72 2.14 -2.71
CA ALA A 281 28.99 3.38 -2.99
C ALA A 281 28.04 3.23 -4.19
N ALA A 282 28.51 2.61 -5.26
CA ALA A 282 27.69 2.32 -6.44
C ALA A 282 26.53 1.36 -6.12
N ALA A 283 26.77 0.30 -5.33
CA ALA A 283 25.76 -0.66 -4.94
C ALA A 283 24.67 -0.07 -4.01
N LEU A 284 25.04 0.89 -3.17
CA LEU A 284 24.12 1.59 -2.27
C LEU A 284 23.43 2.81 -2.91
N GLY A 285 23.89 3.27 -4.09
CA GLY A 285 23.40 4.50 -4.70
C GLY A 285 23.71 5.76 -3.89
N VAL A 286 24.85 5.80 -3.18
CA VAL A 286 25.27 6.92 -2.32
C VAL A 286 26.65 7.45 -2.71
N ALA A 287 27.00 8.65 -2.21
CA ALA A 287 28.34 9.20 -2.40
C ALA A 287 29.42 8.31 -1.71
N PRO A 288 30.66 8.24 -2.26
CA PRO A 288 31.75 7.44 -1.67
C PRO A 288 32.07 7.78 -0.21
N SER A 289 31.93 9.03 0.20
CA SER A 289 32.07 9.48 1.59
C SER A 289 31.03 8.88 2.51
N THR A 290 29.79 8.81 2.06
CA THR A 290 28.65 8.20 2.79
C THR A 290 28.84 6.69 2.90
N ALA A 291 29.25 6.01 1.82
CA ALA A 291 29.57 4.59 1.85
C ALA A 291 30.70 4.29 2.84
N SER A 292 31.75 5.11 2.83
CA SER A 292 32.87 5.01 3.77
C SER A 292 32.40 5.14 5.24
N ALA A 293 31.48 6.08 5.52
CA ALA A 293 30.91 6.25 6.85
C ALA A 293 30.10 5.02 7.30
N HIS A 294 29.31 4.43 6.40
CA HIS A 294 28.56 3.20 6.68
C HIS A 294 29.49 2.00 6.97
N VAL A 295 30.52 1.80 6.13
CA VAL A 295 31.54 0.77 6.35
C VAL A 295 32.26 0.97 7.69
N ALA A 296 32.69 2.20 7.98
CA ALA A 296 33.38 2.52 9.24
C ALA A 296 32.49 2.24 10.46
N ARG A 297 31.21 2.48 10.37
CA ARG A 297 30.25 2.17 11.43
C ARG A 297 30.12 0.66 11.64
N LEU A 298 29.85 -0.11 10.59
CA LEU A 298 29.73 -1.58 10.69
C LEU A 298 31.03 -2.25 11.14
N ARG A 299 32.16 -1.67 10.80
CA ARG A 299 33.46 -2.14 11.30
C ARG A 299 33.63 -1.90 12.81
N ARG A 300 33.20 -0.75 13.31
CA ARG A 300 33.19 -0.48 14.77
C ARG A 300 32.23 -1.41 15.52
N ASP A 301 31.11 -1.76 14.86
CA ASP A 301 30.12 -2.68 15.42
C ASP A 301 30.55 -4.16 15.27
N GLY A 302 31.75 -4.42 14.71
CA GLY A 302 32.34 -5.77 14.59
C GLY A 302 31.69 -6.63 13.49
N LEU A 303 30.85 -6.07 12.62
CA LEU A 303 30.09 -6.81 11.60
C LEU A 303 30.83 -6.91 10.26
N VAL A 304 31.72 -5.97 9.99
CA VAL A 304 32.53 -5.88 8.76
C VAL A 304 34.00 -5.74 9.12
N MET A 305 34.84 -6.40 8.35
CA MET A 305 36.29 -6.21 8.38
C MET A 305 36.79 -5.58 7.09
N THR A 306 37.91 -4.89 7.16
CA THR A 306 38.58 -4.30 5.99
C THR A 306 39.96 -4.89 5.85
N VAL A 307 40.16 -5.62 4.78
CA VAL A 307 41.46 -6.14 4.37
C VAL A 307 42.15 -5.10 3.48
N ARG A 308 43.32 -4.64 3.90
CA ARG A 308 44.11 -3.67 3.13
C ARG A 308 45.23 -4.40 2.37
N SER A 309 45.24 -4.22 1.07
CA SER A 309 46.37 -4.54 0.19
C SER A 309 47.04 -3.21 -0.21
N ALA A 310 48.30 -3.25 -0.67
CA ALA A 310 49.13 -2.05 -0.90
C ALA A 310 48.45 -0.87 -1.67
N ARG A 311 47.39 -1.12 -2.44
CA ARG A 311 46.67 -0.12 -3.24
C ARG A 311 45.14 -0.10 -3.05
N ASN A 312 44.54 -1.09 -2.34
CA ASN A 312 43.09 -1.22 -2.25
C ASN A 312 42.64 -1.64 -0.86
N ALA A 313 41.57 -1.03 -0.36
CA ALA A 313 40.81 -1.49 0.82
C ALA A 313 39.63 -2.33 0.34
N ARG A 314 39.51 -3.57 0.81
CA ARG A 314 38.40 -4.47 0.53
C ARG A 314 37.64 -4.79 1.79
N HIS A 315 36.31 -4.82 1.67
CA HIS A 315 35.40 -5.00 2.80
C HIS A 315 34.76 -6.38 2.74
N GLU A 316 34.71 -7.07 3.89
CA GLU A 316 34.17 -8.42 4.03
C GLU A 316 33.39 -8.54 5.33
N LEU A 317 32.48 -9.49 5.40
CA LEU A 317 31.76 -9.79 6.63
C LEU A 317 32.68 -10.53 7.63
N THR A 318 32.52 -10.19 8.89
CA THR A 318 33.08 -11.00 9.99
C THR A 318 32.18 -12.21 10.27
N PRO A 319 32.65 -13.21 11.06
CA PRO A 319 31.79 -14.29 11.55
C PRO A 319 30.53 -13.77 12.25
N LEU A 320 30.63 -12.69 13.02
CA LEU A 320 29.48 -12.04 13.66
C LEU A 320 28.52 -11.43 12.63
N GLY A 321 29.06 -10.82 11.56
CA GLY A 321 28.26 -10.29 10.45
C GLY A 321 27.48 -11.40 9.74
N TRP A 322 28.07 -12.57 9.51
CA TRP A 322 27.41 -13.74 8.96
C TRP A 322 26.34 -14.28 9.91
N GLN A 323 26.64 -14.47 11.19
CA GLN A 323 25.67 -14.93 12.19
C GLN A 323 24.44 -14.00 12.27
N LEU A 324 24.66 -12.69 12.20
CA LEU A 324 23.58 -11.71 12.21
C LEU A 324 22.70 -11.84 10.96
N LEU A 325 23.28 -12.07 9.78
CA LEU A 325 22.53 -12.32 8.55
C LEU A 325 21.73 -13.62 8.62
N ASP A 326 22.35 -14.71 9.05
CA ASP A 326 21.70 -16.04 9.13
C ASP A 326 20.53 -16.03 10.11
N ALA A 327 20.66 -15.37 11.27
CA ALA A 327 19.58 -15.22 12.23
C ALA A 327 18.39 -14.37 11.72
N ASN A 328 18.54 -13.67 10.60
CA ASN A 328 17.51 -12.82 10.01
C ASN A 328 17.02 -13.30 8.62
N ILE A 329 17.50 -14.46 8.15
CA ILE A 329 17.05 -15.12 6.93
C ILE A 329 15.92 -16.13 7.21
N ALA A 330 15.75 -16.59 8.45
CA ALA A 330 14.74 -17.57 8.87
C ALA A 330 13.34 -16.96 9.01
#